data_5fd9d318df6901fbb3828ab454d481ca
#
_entry.id   5fd9d318df6901fbb3828ab454d481ca
#
_cell.length_a   1.000
_cell.length_b   1.000
_cell.length_c   1.000
_cell.angle_alpha   90.00
_cell.angle_beta   90.00
_cell.angle_gamma   90.00
#
_symmetry.space_group_name_H-M   'P 1'
#
loop_
_entity.id
_entity.type
_entity.pdbx_description
1 polymer ?
#
loop_
_entity_poly.entity_id
_entity_poly.type
_entity_poly.pdbx_seq_one_letter_code
_entity_poly.pdbx_strand_id
1 'polypeptide(L)'
;MRNDYLNLYYNCDSIAKIEYKKRDEKIDCEIDKYYLDGNHYNSKDKEKRYKIEQKEICKQFEVIKKHSNNKATPEKKAQSKLVLLNNENEDSNWFCIDVEYVKSFNNRVEKKEADFNGRFDIIALSKMKPHKVALIELKYGSGAIGGTSGICKHIEDFSKFCEKGYFEGQLKQEIIE
;
A
#
# COMPACT_ATOMS: atom_id res chain seq x y z
N MET A 1 -0.92 -11.88 0.87
CA MET A 1 0.54 -11.85 1.13
C MET A 1 1.26 -11.70 -0.21
N ARG A 2 2.17 -10.76 -0.36
CA ARG A 2 2.95 -10.62 -1.59
C ARG A 2 4.25 -11.41 -1.43
N ASN A 3 4.39 -12.54 -2.16
CA ASN A 3 5.68 -13.25 -2.27
C ASN A 3 6.51 -13.32 -0.99
N ASP A 4 6.16 -14.14 -0.03
CA ASP A 4 6.97 -14.42 1.17
C ASP A 4 7.32 -13.22 2.08
N TYR A 5 6.67 -12.06 1.92
CA TYR A 5 6.87 -10.92 2.80
C TYR A 5 5.58 -10.19 3.19
N LEU A 6 5.62 -9.48 4.30
CA LEU A 6 4.60 -8.58 4.80
C LEU A 6 5.15 -7.16 4.85
N ASN A 7 4.32 -6.17 4.56
CA ASN A 7 4.61 -4.79 4.87
C ASN A 7 3.82 -4.36 6.11
N LEU A 8 4.50 -3.71 7.04
CA LEU A 8 3.87 -3.03 8.15
C LEU A 8 3.56 -1.60 7.72
N TYR A 9 2.29 -1.22 7.79
CA TYR A 9 1.82 0.12 7.44
C TYR A 9 1.41 0.91 8.68
N TYR A 10 1.68 2.21 8.65
CA TYR A 10 1.08 3.20 9.54
C TYR A 10 0.84 4.50 8.75
N ASN A 11 -0.34 5.13 8.90
CA ASN A 11 -0.78 6.23 8.05
C ASN A 11 -0.66 5.93 6.54
N CYS A 12 -0.92 4.69 6.14
CA CYS A 12 -0.74 4.18 4.77
C CYS A 12 0.68 4.35 4.18
N ASP A 13 1.68 4.61 5.02
CA ASP A 13 3.09 4.51 4.66
C ASP A 13 3.65 3.14 5.05
N SER A 14 4.41 2.52 4.16
CA SER A 14 5.15 1.29 4.47
C SER A 14 6.30 1.61 5.42
N ILE A 15 6.15 1.24 6.68
CA ILE A 15 7.12 1.48 7.75
C ILE A 15 8.24 0.46 7.69
N ALA A 16 7.87 -0.81 7.62
CA ALA A 16 8.82 -1.91 7.63
C ALA A 16 8.39 -3.03 6.67
N LYS A 17 9.37 -3.78 6.21
CA LYS A 17 9.21 -5.03 5.48
C LYS A 17 9.64 -6.19 6.37
N ILE A 18 8.81 -7.19 6.49
CA ILE A 18 9.06 -8.42 7.22
C ILE A 18 9.08 -9.56 6.21
N GLU A 19 10.16 -10.29 6.11
CA GLU A 19 10.38 -11.32 5.10
C GLU A 19 10.83 -12.62 5.75
N TYR A 20 10.18 -13.74 5.41
CA TYR A 20 10.62 -15.06 5.83
C TYR A 20 11.62 -15.63 4.81
N LYS A 21 12.84 -15.85 5.24
CA LYS A 21 13.91 -16.47 4.45
C LYS A 21 13.87 -17.98 4.60
N LYS A 22 13.18 -18.67 3.72
CA LYS A 22 13.00 -20.13 3.75
C LYS A 22 14.33 -20.91 3.87
N ARG A 23 15.39 -20.42 3.20
CA ARG A 23 16.70 -21.07 3.20
C ARG A 23 17.35 -21.12 4.58
N ASP A 24 17.18 -20.04 5.34
CA ASP A 24 17.88 -19.87 6.62
C ASP A 24 16.90 -20.04 7.80
N GLU A 25 15.63 -20.37 7.51
CA GLU A 25 14.52 -20.45 8.48
C GLU A 25 14.42 -19.21 9.38
N LYS A 26 14.68 -18.02 8.79
CA LYS A 26 14.84 -16.78 9.53
C LYS A 26 13.85 -15.72 9.06
N ILE A 27 13.40 -14.93 10.01
CA ILE A 27 12.63 -13.71 9.75
C ILE A 27 13.59 -12.52 9.70
N ASP A 28 13.71 -11.90 8.53
CA ASP A 28 14.40 -10.63 8.34
C ASP A 28 13.38 -9.49 8.41
N CYS A 29 13.71 -8.44 9.15
CA CYS A 29 12.91 -7.25 9.25
C CYS A 29 13.74 -6.02 8.89
N GLU A 30 13.24 -5.20 7.97
CA GLU A 30 13.86 -3.95 7.54
C GLU A 30 12.89 -2.79 7.73
N ILE A 31 13.35 -1.73 8.41
CA ILE A 31 12.61 -0.49 8.62
C ILE A 31 13.27 0.66 7.84
N ASP A 32 12.48 1.60 7.32
CA ASP A 32 13.01 2.86 6.79
C ASP A 32 13.50 3.72 7.96
N LYS A 33 14.78 4.12 7.94
CA LYS A 33 15.43 4.87 9.02
C LYS A 33 14.71 6.17 9.38
N TYR A 34 14.03 6.81 8.44
CA TYR A 34 13.22 7.98 8.71
C TYR A 34 12.29 7.78 9.92
N TYR A 35 11.68 6.60 10.03
CA TYR A 35 10.73 6.33 11.12
C TYR A 35 11.41 6.14 12.48
N LEU A 36 12.74 5.93 12.50
CA LEU A 36 13.50 5.81 13.74
C LEU A 36 14.10 7.16 14.19
N ASP A 37 14.68 7.93 13.27
CA ASP A 37 15.46 9.13 13.59
C ASP A 37 14.88 10.45 13.05
N GLY A 38 13.86 10.39 12.16
CA GLY A 38 13.23 11.55 11.55
C GLY A 38 14.00 12.21 10.41
N ASN A 39 15.16 11.65 10.02
CA ASN A 39 15.98 12.21 8.96
C ASN A 39 15.54 11.73 7.57
N HIS A 40 15.58 12.63 6.59
CA HIS A 40 15.25 12.28 5.21
C HIS A 40 16.46 11.68 4.49
N TYR A 41 16.32 10.44 4.06
CA TYR A 41 17.28 9.71 3.26
C TYR A 41 16.85 9.66 1.80
N ASN A 42 17.78 9.90 0.87
CA ASN A 42 17.50 9.76 -0.55
C ASN A 42 17.28 8.29 -0.93
N SER A 43 16.51 8.05 -1.99
CA SER A 43 16.23 6.68 -2.47
C SER A 43 17.47 5.89 -2.87
N LYS A 44 18.57 6.58 -3.14
CA LYS A 44 19.88 6.00 -3.51
C LYS A 44 20.81 5.78 -2.32
N ASP A 45 20.45 6.30 -1.13
CA ASP A 45 21.27 6.14 0.06
C ASP A 45 21.25 4.67 0.50
N LYS A 46 22.42 4.05 0.54
CA LYS A 46 22.57 2.65 1.02
C LYS A 46 22.09 2.48 2.47
N GLU A 47 22.05 3.56 3.23
CA GLU A 47 21.66 3.58 4.63
C GLU A 47 20.16 3.85 4.88
N LYS A 48 19.37 3.99 3.81
CA LYS A 48 17.94 4.29 3.93
C LYS A 48 17.16 3.25 4.72
N ARG A 49 17.57 1.99 4.64
CA ARG A 49 16.94 0.88 5.36
C ARG A 49 17.87 0.34 6.43
N TYR A 50 17.28 -0.02 7.55
CA TYR A 50 17.95 -0.57 8.71
C TYR A 50 17.37 -1.93 9.05
N LYS A 51 18.25 -2.93 9.23
CA LYS A 51 17.84 -4.24 9.74
C LYS A 51 17.57 -4.12 11.23
N ILE A 52 16.40 -4.57 11.65
CA ILE A 52 15.94 -4.47 13.03
C ILE A 52 15.34 -5.81 13.46
N GLU A 53 15.51 -6.19 14.71
CA GLU A 53 14.80 -7.33 15.26
C GLU A 53 13.32 -6.99 15.46
N GLN A 54 12.43 -7.93 15.17
CA GLN A 54 10.98 -7.72 15.25
C GLN A 54 10.55 -7.12 16.61
N LYS A 55 11.11 -7.61 17.70
CA LYS A 55 10.82 -7.11 19.07
C LYS A 55 11.19 -5.65 19.29
N GLU A 56 12.20 -5.15 18.56
CA GLU A 56 12.65 -3.77 18.69
C GLU A 56 11.69 -2.79 18.00
N ILE A 57 10.97 -3.21 16.95
CA ILE A 57 9.93 -2.38 16.31
C ILE A 57 8.86 -2.00 17.34
N CYS A 58 8.42 -2.97 18.16
CA CYS A 58 7.42 -2.71 19.18
C CYS A 58 7.89 -1.67 20.21
N LYS A 59 9.17 -1.72 20.59
CA LYS A 59 9.76 -0.74 21.53
C LYS A 59 9.86 0.66 20.95
N GLN A 60 10.04 0.77 19.63
CA GLN A 60 10.16 2.04 18.91
C GLN A 60 8.80 2.59 18.41
N PHE A 61 7.69 1.94 18.74
CA PHE A 61 6.41 2.24 18.09
C PHE A 61 5.96 3.68 18.29
N GLU A 62 6.16 4.29 19.46
CA GLU A 62 5.80 5.69 19.72
C GLU A 62 6.66 6.67 18.89
N VAL A 63 7.95 6.37 18.70
CA VAL A 63 8.84 7.16 17.83
C VAL A 63 8.40 7.04 16.38
N ILE A 64 8.09 5.82 15.93
CA ILE A 64 7.60 5.53 14.58
C ILE A 64 6.30 6.31 14.32
N LYS A 65 5.34 6.27 15.24
CA LYS A 65 4.08 7.04 15.12
C LYS A 65 4.33 8.53 14.99
N LYS A 66 5.19 9.08 15.84
CA LYS A 66 5.55 10.51 15.81
C LYS A 66 6.11 10.90 14.44
N HIS A 67 7.10 10.18 13.93
CA HIS A 67 7.72 10.50 12.64
C HIS A 67 6.75 10.27 11.47
N SER A 68 5.96 9.19 11.51
CA SER A 68 4.92 8.96 10.49
C SER A 68 3.87 10.07 10.49
N ASN A 69 3.41 10.53 11.64
CA ASN A 69 2.46 11.64 11.74
C ASN A 69 3.00 12.96 11.18
N ASN A 70 4.32 13.19 11.31
CA ASN A 70 4.98 14.37 10.75
C ASN A 70 5.12 14.30 9.23
N LYS A 71 5.31 13.09 8.68
CA LYS A 71 5.50 12.84 7.26
C LYS A 71 4.19 12.74 6.49
N ALA A 72 3.18 12.11 7.08
CA ALA A 72 1.95 11.77 6.39
C ALA A 72 1.17 13.00 5.93
N THR A 73 0.86 13.04 4.65
CA THR A 73 -0.02 14.05 4.05
C THR A 73 -1.45 13.94 4.59
N PRO A 74 -2.27 15.00 4.50
CA PRO A 74 -3.69 14.92 4.84
C PRO A 74 -4.43 13.80 4.11
N GLU A 75 -4.09 13.54 2.84
CA GLU A 75 -4.65 12.45 2.03
C GLU A 75 -4.34 11.08 2.65
N LYS A 76 -3.08 10.81 3.00
CA LYS A 76 -2.68 9.55 3.64
C LYS A 76 -3.31 9.35 5.02
N LYS A 77 -3.47 10.42 5.78
CA LYS A 77 -4.19 10.37 7.08
C LYS A 77 -5.67 10.03 6.87
N ALA A 78 -6.31 10.63 5.86
CA ALA A 78 -7.70 10.32 5.50
C ALA A 78 -7.85 8.86 5.02
N GLN A 79 -6.93 8.40 4.18
CA GLN A 79 -6.85 7.02 3.71
C GLN A 79 -6.74 6.02 4.88
N SER A 80 -5.79 6.25 5.79
CA SER A 80 -5.61 5.41 6.98
C SER A 80 -6.86 5.39 7.87
N LYS A 81 -7.48 6.55 8.07
CA LYS A 81 -8.74 6.66 8.83
C LYS A 81 -9.86 5.88 8.16
N LEU A 82 -9.99 5.94 6.84
CA LEU A 82 -11.00 5.18 6.08
C LEU A 82 -10.81 3.68 6.27
N VAL A 83 -9.57 3.19 6.19
CA VAL A 83 -9.24 1.77 6.42
C VAL A 83 -9.66 1.33 7.82
N LEU A 84 -9.25 2.06 8.85
CA LEU A 84 -9.57 1.72 10.24
C LEU A 84 -11.08 1.73 10.50
N LEU A 85 -11.79 2.78 10.05
CA LEU A 85 -13.23 2.89 10.22
C LEU A 85 -14.01 1.75 9.57
N ASN A 86 -13.54 1.19 8.45
CA ASN A 86 -14.20 0.07 7.80
C ASN A 86 -13.81 -1.28 8.42
N ASN A 87 -12.56 -1.44 8.83
CA ASN A 87 -12.06 -2.71 9.33
C ASN A 87 -12.44 -2.97 10.79
N GLU A 88 -12.53 -1.91 11.60
CA GLU A 88 -12.93 -2.00 13.02
C GLU A 88 -14.45 -1.93 13.23
N ASN A 89 -15.19 -1.44 12.24
CA ASN A 89 -16.65 -1.32 12.34
C ASN A 89 -17.34 -2.60 11.83
N GLU A 90 -18.02 -3.31 12.72
CA GLU A 90 -18.79 -4.51 12.38
C GLU A 90 -19.94 -4.23 11.40
N ASP A 91 -20.53 -3.05 11.48
CA ASP A 91 -21.63 -2.62 10.61
C ASP A 91 -21.17 -2.18 9.21
N SER A 92 -19.87 -2.03 9.00
CA SER A 92 -19.35 -1.72 7.66
C SER A 92 -19.57 -2.88 6.71
N ASN A 93 -20.10 -2.59 5.52
CA ASN A 93 -20.25 -3.56 4.44
C ASN A 93 -18.92 -3.89 3.74
N TRP A 94 -17.85 -3.18 4.04
CA TRP A 94 -16.55 -3.31 3.38
C TRP A 94 -15.44 -3.63 4.36
N PHE A 95 -14.49 -4.42 3.90
CA PHE A 95 -13.23 -4.69 4.58
C PHE A 95 -12.06 -4.33 3.66
N CYS A 96 -11.21 -3.42 4.09
CA CYS A 96 -10.04 -3.01 3.33
C CYS A 96 -8.95 -4.10 3.48
N ILE A 97 -8.58 -4.71 2.36
CA ILE A 97 -7.65 -5.87 2.34
C ILE A 97 -6.23 -5.48 1.93
N ASP A 98 -6.06 -4.39 1.19
CA ASP A 98 -4.73 -3.88 0.83
C ASP A 98 -4.75 -2.35 0.75
N VAL A 99 -3.59 -1.74 1.01
CA VAL A 99 -3.34 -0.30 0.88
C VAL A 99 -2.10 -0.07 0.03
N GLU A 100 -2.09 1.04 -0.74
CA GLU A 100 -0.97 1.38 -1.62
C GLU A 100 -0.61 0.22 -2.57
N TYR A 101 -1.63 -0.44 -3.11
CA TYR A 101 -1.41 -1.52 -4.07
C TYR A 101 -0.64 -1.01 -5.29
N VAL A 102 0.34 -1.79 -5.74
CA VAL A 102 1.07 -1.54 -6.98
C VAL A 102 1.09 -2.80 -7.82
N LYS A 103 0.49 -2.72 -9.01
CA LYS A 103 0.57 -3.78 -10.01
C LYS A 103 2.02 -4.05 -10.37
N SER A 104 2.46 -5.29 -10.18
CA SER A 104 3.74 -5.76 -10.67
C SER A 104 3.64 -6.16 -12.14
N PHE A 105 4.51 -5.61 -12.98
CA PHE A 105 4.66 -6.02 -14.38
C PHE A 105 5.86 -6.95 -14.52
N ASN A 106 5.74 -8.00 -15.33
CA ASN A 106 6.80 -8.99 -15.51
C ASN A 106 8.06 -8.39 -16.12
N ASN A 107 7.89 -7.37 -16.97
CA ASN A 107 9.00 -6.71 -17.63
C ASN A 107 8.64 -5.28 -18.08
N ARG A 108 9.64 -4.56 -18.60
CA ARG A 108 9.46 -3.17 -19.07
C ARG A 108 8.57 -3.06 -20.30
N VAL A 109 8.51 -4.09 -21.15
CA VAL A 109 7.68 -4.09 -22.35
C VAL A 109 6.22 -4.16 -21.94
N GLU A 110 5.85 -5.11 -21.09
CA GLU A 110 4.49 -5.21 -20.53
C GLU A 110 4.05 -3.91 -19.87
N LYS A 111 4.92 -3.29 -19.06
CA LYS A 111 4.61 -2.01 -18.42
C LYS A 111 4.34 -0.90 -19.43
N LYS A 112 5.11 -0.84 -20.52
CA LYS A 112 4.94 0.17 -21.58
C LYS A 112 3.64 -0.08 -22.37
N GLU A 113 3.34 -1.34 -22.69
CA GLU A 113 2.14 -1.75 -23.40
C GLU A 113 0.86 -1.58 -22.56
N ALA A 114 0.99 -1.72 -21.25
CA ALA A 114 -0.10 -1.47 -20.32
C ALA A 114 -0.58 -0.01 -20.39
N ASP A 115 0.31 0.94 -20.56
CA ASP A 115 0.02 2.38 -20.71
C ASP A 115 -0.83 2.95 -19.57
N PHE A 116 -0.57 2.47 -18.32
CA PHE A 116 -1.19 2.99 -17.11
C PHE A 116 -0.29 2.77 -15.88
N ASN A 117 -0.58 3.52 -14.81
CA ASN A 117 0.01 3.30 -13.50
C ASN A 117 -0.92 2.39 -12.69
N GLY A 118 -0.58 1.12 -12.55
CA GLY A 118 -1.37 0.17 -11.77
C GLY A 118 -1.23 0.40 -10.26
N ARG A 119 -1.61 1.58 -9.77
CA ARG A 119 -1.59 1.96 -8.35
C ARG A 119 -2.99 2.27 -7.89
N PHE A 120 -3.35 1.73 -6.74
CA PHE A 120 -4.64 1.97 -6.09
C PHE A 120 -4.39 2.25 -4.62
N ASP A 121 -5.03 3.28 -4.08
CA ASP A 121 -4.85 3.68 -2.69
C ASP A 121 -5.36 2.61 -1.73
N ILE A 122 -6.55 2.04 -2.00
CA ILE A 122 -7.14 0.98 -1.18
C ILE A 122 -7.81 -0.05 -2.09
N ILE A 123 -7.66 -1.32 -1.74
CA ILE A 123 -8.49 -2.42 -2.24
C ILE A 123 -9.38 -2.88 -1.10
N ALA A 124 -10.69 -2.93 -1.33
CA ALA A 124 -11.66 -3.38 -0.35
C ALA A 124 -12.53 -4.51 -0.90
N LEU A 125 -12.93 -5.42 -0.01
CA LEU A 125 -13.80 -6.55 -0.28
C LEU A 125 -15.14 -6.35 0.44
N SER A 126 -16.27 -6.59 -0.25
CA SER A 126 -17.56 -6.58 0.44
C SER A 126 -17.68 -7.79 1.36
N LYS A 127 -18.17 -7.55 2.59
CA LYS A 127 -18.43 -8.62 3.57
C LYS A 127 -19.63 -9.49 3.16
N MET A 128 -20.56 -8.96 2.37
CA MET A 128 -21.77 -9.63 1.93
C MET A 128 -21.56 -10.38 0.62
N LYS A 129 -22.22 -11.54 0.48
CA LYS A 129 -22.26 -12.30 -0.78
C LYS A 129 -23.30 -11.73 -1.76
N PRO A 130 -23.03 -11.75 -3.08
CA PRO A 130 -21.77 -12.12 -3.67
C PRO A 130 -20.66 -11.09 -3.34
N HIS A 131 -19.46 -11.58 -2.98
CA HIS A 131 -18.37 -10.67 -2.64
C HIS A 131 -17.99 -9.81 -3.84
N LYS A 132 -17.86 -8.50 -3.59
CA LYS A 132 -17.48 -7.51 -4.58
C LYS A 132 -16.15 -6.91 -4.18
N VAL A 133 -15.31 -6.56 -5.16
CA VAL A 133 -14.06 -5.84 -4.96
C VAL A 133 -14.26 -4.38 -5.34
N ALA A 134 -13.80 -3.48 -4.50
CA ALA A 134 -13.72 -2.06 -4.79
C ALA A 134 -12.26 -1.62 -4.90
N LEU A 135 -11.93 -0.94 -5.99
CA LEU A 135 -10.69 -0.19 -6.15
C LEU A 135 -10.98 1.26 -5.79
N ILE A 136 -10.29 1.78 -4.79
CA ILE A 136 -10.56 3.09 -4.22
C ILE A 136 -9.36 3.98 -4.42
N GLU A 137 -9.60 5.17 -4.94
CA GLU A 137 -8.65 6.27 -5.05
C GLU A 137 -9.17 7.44 -4.22
N LEU A 138 -8.33 7.99 -3.36
CA LEU A 138 -8.63 9.15 -2.55
C LEU A 138 -7.95 10.38 -3.13
N LYS A 139 -8.66 11.48 -3.09
CA LYS A 139 -8.12 12.78 -3.45
C LYS A 139 -8.46 13.80 -2.39
N TYR A 140 -7.46 14.59 -2.01
CA TYR A 140 -7.60 15.61 -0.99
C TYR A 140 -7.24 16.99 -1.52
N GLY A 141 -8.16 17.95 -1.38
CA GLY A 141 -7.95 19.34 -1.74
C GLY A 141 -8.37 19.70 -3.16
N SER A 142 -8.30 20.99 -3.48
CA SER A 142 -8.82 21.58 -4.73
C SER A 142 -8.03 21.22 -6.00
N GLY A 143 -6.75 20.82 -5.87
CA GLY A 143 -5.90 20.39 -6.98
C GLY A 143 -6.10 18.95 -7.44
N ALA A 144 -7.05 18.25 -6.84
CA ALA A 144 -7.23 16.81 -7.01
C ALA A 144 -7.90 16.36 -8.33
N ILE A 145 -8.43 17.28 -9.14
CA ILE A 145 -9.25 16.94 -10.31
C ILE A 145 -8.41 16.70 -11.56
N GLY A 146 -7.41 17.54 -11.82
CA GLY A 146 -6.65 17.56 -13.06
C GLY A 146 -5.17 17.21 -12.91
N GLY A 147 -4.46 17.21 -14.07
CA GLY A 147 -3.02 16.92 -14.14
C GLY A 147 -2.70 15.43 -14.16
N THR A 148 -1.41 15.10 -14.09
CA THR A 148 -0.90 13.71 -14.20
C THR A 148 -1.23 12.83 -13.00
N SER A 149 -1.65 13.40 -11.88
CA SER A 149 -2.06 12.72 -10.66
C SER A 149 -3.48 13.08 -10.21
N GLY A 150 -4.28 13.70 -11.08
CA GLY A 150 -5.68 14.02 -10.82
C GLY A 150 -6.59 12.81 -10.95
N ILE A 151 -7.81 12.90 -10.38
CA ILE A 151 -8.80 11.81 -10.37
C ILE A 151 -9.14 11.31 -11.78
N CYS A 152 -9.21 12.21 -12.76
CA CYS A 152 -9.51 11.82 -14.15
C CYS A 152 -8.47 10.83 -14.69
N LYS A 153 -7.17 11.08 -14.42
CA LYS A 153 -6.11 10.16 -14.84
C LYS A 153 -6.20 8.81 -14.14
N HIS A 154 -6.54 8.77 -12.86
CA HIS A 154 -6.73 7.51 -12.13
C HIS A 154 -7.94 6.73 -12.65
N ILE A 155 -9.04 7.40 -13.03
CA ILE A 155 -10.20 6.73 -13.65
C ILE A 155 -9.80 6.09 -15.00
N GLU A 156 -9.00 6.77 -15.84
CA GLU A 156 -8.47 6.17 -17.06
C GLU A 156 -7.59 4.96 -16.78
N ASP A 157 -6.71 5.05 -15.77
CA ASP A 157 -5.84 3.95 -15.36
C ASP A 157 -6.67 2.75 -14.84
N PHE A 158 -7.75 2.99 -14.09
CA PHE A 158 -8.68 1.95 -13.63
C PHE A 158 -9.41 1.28 -14.81
N SER A 159 -9.89 2.06 -15.78
CA SER A 159 -10.53 1.52 -16.99
C SER A 159 -9.56 0.62 -17.74
N LYS A 160 -8.33 1.08 -18.01
CA LYS A 160 -7.30 0.30 -18.68
C LYS A 160 -6.93 -0.98 -17.91
N PHE A 161 -6.85 -0.91 -16.58
CA PHE A 161 -6.59 -2.07 -15.74
C PHE A 161 -7.66 -3.15 -15.89
N CYS A 162 -8.93 -2.75 -15.92
CA CYS A 162 -10.05 -3.66 -16.13
C CYS A 162 -10.11 -4.20 -17.58
N GLU A 163 -10.04 -3.32 -18.59
CA GLU A 163 -10.13 -3.65 -20.01
C GLU A 163 -9.02 -4.62 -20.47
N LYS A 164 -7.82 -4.49 -19.89
CA LYS A 164 -6.70 -5.40 -20.18
C LYS A 164 -6.75 -6.70 -19.38
N GLY A 165 -7.83 -6.95 -18.63
CA GLY A 165 -8.08 -8.20 -17.91
C GLY A 165 -7.26 -8.37 -16.63
N TYR A 166 -6.51 -7.36 -16.16
CA TYR A 166 -5.71 -7.46 -14.93
C TYR A 166 -6.57 -7.58 -13.68
N PHE A 167 -7.79 -7.04 -13.70
CA PHE A 167 -8.74 -7.17 -12.58
C PHE A 167 -9.21 -8.62 -12.43
N GLU A 168 -9.76 -9.22 -13.50
CA GLU A 168 -10.30 -10.59 -13.46
C GLU A 168 -9.22 -11.67 -13.41
N GLY A 169 -8.06 -11.42 -13.99
CA GLY A 169 -6.94 -12.32 -13.99
C GLY A 169 -6.13 -12.23 -12.69
N GLN A 170 -5.18 -11.32 -12.66
CA GLN A 170 -4.17 -11.28 -11.61
C GLN A 170 -4.72 -10.83 -10.24
N LEU A 171 -5.45 -9.70 -10.18
CA LEU A 171 -5.88 -9.15 -8.89
C LEU A 171 -6.87 -10.09 -8.19
N LYS A 172 -7.80 -10.65 -8.94
CA LYS A 172 -8.79 -11.59 -8.38
C LYS A 172 -8.13 -12.84 -7.82
N GLN A 173 -7.09 -13.36 -8.48
CA GLN A 173 -6.30 -14.48 -7.96
C GLN A 173 -5.55 -14.11 -6.69
N GLU A 174 -4.88 -12.95 -6.66
CA GLU A 174 -4.17 -12.44 -5.47
C GLU A 174 -5.09 -12.24 -4.25
N ILE A 175 -6.39 -12.00 -4.46
CA ILE A 175 -7.39 -11.85 -3.38
C ILE A 175 -7.88 -13.21 -2.86
N ILE A 176 -7.95 -14.22 -3.73
CA ILE A 176 -8.50 -15.55 -3.38
C ILE A 176 -7.45 -16.41 -2.69
N GLU A 177 -6.16 -16.25 -3.02
CA GLU A 177 -5.03 -16.91 -2.38
C GLU A 177 -4.72 -16.32 -0.99
#